data_f49ba9f1e99e47796654ef6e0ee7228c
#
_entry.id   f49ba9f1e99e47796654ef6e0ee7228c
#
_cell.length_a   1.000
_cell.length_b   1.000
_cell.length_c   1.000
_cell.angle_alpha   90.00
_cell.angle_beta   90.00
_cell.angle_gamma   90.00
#
_symmetry.space_group_name_H-M   'P 1'
#
loop_
_entity.id
_entity.type
_entity.pdbx_description
1 polymer ?
#
loop_
_entity_poly.entity_id
_entity_poly.type
_entity_poly.pdbx_seq_one_letter_code
_entity_poly.pdbx_strand_id
1 'polypeptide(L)'
;MVIKMTDLPTASPLKILKEKPKPHVGKAGEKICTTLDQENSARKILAVPAARLPHFILSHIFEYLPLRDVGSCMRVCRQWNSVLSNEDCSVWRALCRKHLSAEGVDFYLLAVSDVVTSKSKLRAFAYAWNPKDISKNNFIQTNGFTAHRQPIAQSTDGVRGKIGVKEGIHAFDITWEGPLGTVAVIGFATKHAALHCPGYVPLLGSDDQSWGWNLVDNSLLHNNKTLGVYPKINNPPKYLMGEKIRMIIDCDSHKAYFERGDDWMGIAFNELPPVCFYPSVCAVYGNTEVSMIYAGPAVLG
;
A
#
# COMPACT_ATOMS: atom_id res chain seq x y z
N MET A 1 -10.80 29.83 -4.91
CA MET A 1 -9.52 30.39 -5.41
C MET A 1 -8.65 29.19 -5.79
N VAL A 2 -8.64 28.85 -7.08
CA VAL A 2 -7.96 27.67 -7.63
C VAL A 2 -6.60 28.14 -8.12
N ILE A 3 -5.52 27.63 -7.50
CA ILE A 3 -4.16 27.86 -8.00
C ILE A 3 -3.80 26.69 -8.91
N LYS A 4 -3.75 26.98 -10.22
CA LYS A 4 -3.17 26.09 -11.23
C LYS A 4 -1.65 26.07 -11.05
N MET A 5 -1.09 24.90 -10.82
CA MET A 5 0.34 24.66 -10.99
C MET A 5 0.61 24.32 -12.45
N THR A 6 0.98 25.32 -13.23
CA THR A 6 1.71 25.19 -14.48
C THR A 6 2.90 26.14 -14.38
N ASP A 7 4.04 25.68 -14.91
CA ASP A 7 5.29 26.40 -15.13
C ASP A 7 6.38 26.27 -14.07
N LEU A 8 7.15 25.18 -14.24
CA LEU A 8 8.57 25.13 -13.87
C LEU A 8 9.40 24.99 -15.15
N PRO A 9 10.36 25.86 -15.39
CA PRO A 9 11.17 25.82 -16.60
C PRO A 9 12.18 24.66 -16.54
N THR A 10 12.24 23.93 -17.64
CA THR A 10 13.27 22.91 -17.92
C THR A 10 14.64 23.57 -18.04
N ALA A 11 15.54 23.24 -17.14
CA ALA A 11 16.93 23.64 -17.24
C ALA A 11 17.64 22.81 -18.33
N SER A 12 18.13 23.49 -19.37
CA SER A 12 18.99 22.93 -20.41
C SER A 12 20.37 22.57 -19.86
N PRO A 13 21.04 21.53 -20.36
CA PRO A 13 22.35 21.12 -19.89
C PRO A 13 23.45 22.09 -20.33
N LEU A 14 24.22 22.61 -19.39
CA LEU A 14 25.42 23.40 -19.60
C LEU A 14 26.47 22.57 -20.34
N LYS A 15 26.85 23.02 -21.55
CA LYS A 15 28.00 22.55 -22.29
C LYS A 15 29.29 23.04 -21.61
N ILE A 16 30.03 22.13 -21.04
CA ILE A 16 31.39 22.40 -20.54
C ILE A 16 32.34 22.39 -21.75
N LEU A 17 32.81 23.57 -22.15
CA LEU A 17 33.94 23.74 -23.09
C LEU A 17 35.21 23.31 -22.39
N LYS A 18 35.87 22.28 -22.94
CA LYS A 18 37.24 21.87 -22.55
C LYS A 18 38.23 22.77 -23.29
N GLU A 19 38.82 23.73 -22.61
CA GLU A 19 40.06 24.36 -23.06
C GLU A 19 41.26 23.57 -22.54
N LYS A 20 42.18 23.22 -23.47
CA LYS A 20 43.46 22.61 -23.17
C LYS A 20 44.48 23.73 -22.85
N PRO A 21 45.20 23.70 -21.74
CA PRO A 21 46.35 24.60 -21.54
C PRO A 21 47.57 24.09 -22.28
N LYS A 22 48.27 25.03 -22.96
CA LYS A 22 49.56 24.84 -23.60
C LYS A 22 50.70 24.73 -22.56
N PRO A 23 51.80 24.00 -22.83
CA PRO A 23 52.86 23.83 -21.87
C PRO A 23 53.79 25.06 -21.88
N HIS A 24 54.02 25.65 -20.72
CA HIS A 24 55.14 26.56 -20.47
C HIS A 24 56.28 25.81 -19.77
N VAL A 25 57.45 25.82 -20.41
CA VAL A 25 58.73 25.39 -19.85
C VAL A 25 59.35 26.55 -19.03
N GLY A 26 59.71 26.27 -17.77
CA GLY A 26 60.38 27.26 -16.91
C GLY A 26 60.90 26.62 -15.62
N LYS A 27 62.17 26.37 -15.63
CA LYS A 27 63.25 26.23 -14.59
C LYS A 27 62.91 26.07 -13.12
N ALA A 28 63.56 25.06 -12.56
CA ALA A 28 64.05 24.77 -11.21
C ALA A 28 63.80 25.77 -10.10
N GLY A 29 63.33 25.26 -8.95
CA GLY A 29 63.48 25.88 -7.66
C GLY A 29 62.32 25.62 -6.70
N GLU A 30 62.60 24.93 -5.61
CA GLU A 30 61.92 24.88 -4.34
C GLU A 30 60.53 24.15 -4.26
N LYS A 31 60.55 23.01 -3.59
CA LYS A 31 59.38 22.33 -3.08
C LYS A 31 58.73 23.19 -1.98
N ILE A 32 57.74 23.99 -2.32
CA ILE A 32 56.77 24.49 -1.37
C ILE A 32 55.70 23.40 -1.24
N CYS A 33 55.76 22.68 -0.13
CA CYS A 33 54.70 21.76 0.28
C CYS A 33 53.48 22.61 0.56
N THR A 34 52.56 22.68 -0.39
CA THR A 34 51.37 23.54 -0.25
C THR A 34 50.37 22.89 0.70
N THR A 35 49.89 23.67 1.63
CA THR A 35 48.83 23.36 2.62
C THR A 35 47.56 22.74 2.01
N LEU A 36 47.35 22.89 0.70
CA LEU A 36 46.28 22.31 -0.09
C LEU A 36 46.29 20.75 -0.13
N ASP A 37 47.50 20.12 -0.13
CA ASP A 37 47.59 18.67 -0.15
C ASP A 37 47.30 18.05 1.23
N GLN A 38 47.59 18.80 2.31
CA GLN A 38 47.21 18.39 3.67
C GLN A 38 45.74 18.52 3.93
N GLU A 39 45.05 19.54 3.44
CA GLU A 39 43.61 19.70 3.56
C GLU A 39 42.83 18.64 2.75
N ASN A 40 43.31 18.30 1.55
CA ASN A 40 42.72 17.23 0.74
C ASN A 40 42.98 15.84 1.34
N SER A 41 44.11 15.60 1.98
CA SER A 41 44.40 14.37 2.72
C SER A 41 43.56 14.24 3.99
N ALA A 42 43.35 15.34 4.74
CA ALA A 42 42.48 15.38 5.90
C ALA A 42 41.00 15.19 5.52
N ARG A 43 40.54 15.77 4.42
CA ARG A 43 39.17 15.52 3.89
C ARG A 43 38.98 14.09 3.42
N LYS A 44 39.99 13.41 2.88
CA LYS A 44 39.93 11.97 2.53
C LYS A 44 39.80 11.05 3.76
N ILE A 45 40.35 11.46 4.90
CA ILE A 45 40.34 10.67 6.13
C ILE A 45 38.96 10.74 6.83
N LEU A 46 38.18 11.83 6.63
CA LEU A 46 36.88 12.04 7.28
C LEU A 46 35.67 11.49 6.50
N ALA A 47 35.83 11.13 5.23
CA ALA A 47 34.75 10.56 4.44
C ALA A 47 34.75 9.03 4.55
N VAL A 48 34.24 8.51 5.69
CA VAL A 48 33.88 7.09 5.75
C VAL A 48 32.72 6.88 4.78
N PRO A 49 32.88 6.07 3.72
CA PRO A 49 31.77 5.76 2.83
C PRO A 49 30.61 5.22 3.65
N ALA A 50 29.39 5.68 3.38
CA ALA A 50 28.20 5.21 4.08
C ALA A 50 28.05 3.67 4.09
N ALA A 51 28.65 3.00 3.09
CA ALA A 51 28.77 1.55 3.02
C ALA A 51 29.73 0.93 4.08
N ARG A 52 30.46 1.73 4.84
CA ARG A 52 31.37 1.24 5.89
C ARG A 52 30.92 1.59 7.30
N LEU A 53 29.76 2.25 7.44
CA LEU A 53 29.20 2.55 8.75
C LEU A 53 28.81 1.25 9.47
N PRO A 54 29.09 1.10 10.79
CA PRO A 54 28.59 -0.04 11.57
C PRO A 54 27.07 -0.18 11.48
N HIS A 55 26.57 -1.41 11.56
CA HIS A 55 25.13 -1.72 11.46
C HIS A 55 24.27 -0.92 12.44
N PHE A 56 24.73 -0.74 13.67
CA PHE A 56 23.96 0.02 14.69
C PHE A 56 23.81 1.50 14.32
N ILE A 57 24.84 2.12 13.70
CA ILE A 57 24.75 3.50 13.22
C ILE A 57 23.77 3.59 12.05
N LEU A 58 23.83 2.64 11.10
CA LEU A 58 22.89 2.58 9.98
C LEU A 58 21.46 2.38 10.48
N SER A 59 21.24 1.48 11.44
CA SER A 59 19.92 1.26 12.04
C SER A 59 19.38 2.56 12.64
N HIS A 60 20.21 3.28 13.40
CA HIS A 60 19.81 4.53 14.02
C HIS A 60 19.47 5.61 12.99
N ILE A 61 20.24 5.72 11.90
CA ILE A 61 19.94 6.64 10.80
C ILE A 61 18.60 6.27 10.15
N PHE A 62 18.37 4.98 9.87
CA PHE A 62 17.16 4.52 9.16
C PHE A 62 15.88 4.73 9.98
N GLU A 63 15.93 4.73 11.31
CA GLU A 63 14.79 5.02 12.17
C GLU A 63 14.24 6.46 12.03
N TYR A 64 15.08 7.40 11.56
CA TYR A 64 14.69 8.79 11.32
C TYR A 64 14.18 9.05 9.90
N LEU A 65 14.37 8.11 8.97
CA LEU A 65 13.92 8.29 7.60
C LEU A 65 12.40 8.14 7.46
N PRO A 66 11.80 8.81 6.48
CA PRO A 66 10.43 8.50 6.07
C PRO A 66 10.30 7.03 5.64
N LEU A 67 9.19 6.38 5.97
CA LEU A 67 8.96 4.96 5.70
C LEU A 67 9.20 4.57 4.24
N ARG A 68 8.79 5.42 3.29
CA ARG A 68 9.01 5.22 1.84
C ARG A 68 10.50 5.13 1.47
N ASP A 69 11.36 5.88 2.18
CA ASP A 69 12.77 5.99 1.87
C ASP A 69 13.55 4.80 2.46
N VAL A 70 13.09 4.25 3.59
CA VAL A 70 13.66 3.02 4.18
C VAL A 70 13.57 1.84 3.22
N GLY A 71 12.45 1.68 2.50
CA GLY A 71 12.31 0.68 1.45
C GLY A 71 13.34 0.85 0.32
N SER A 72 13.69 2.10 -0.02
CA SER A 72 14.73 2.40 -1.00
C SER A 72 16.13 2.07 -0.50
N CYS A 73 16.40 2.24 0.80
CA CYS A 73 17.68 1.91 1.43
C CYS A 73 18.09 0.43 1.23
N MET A 74 17.11 -0.48 1.19
CA MET A 74 17.39 -1.91 0.94
C MET A 74 18.02 -2.18 -0.44
N ARG A 75 17.90 -1.27 -1.38
CA ARG A 75 18.41 -1.39 -2.77
C ARG A 75 19.74 -0.68 -2.99
N VAL A 76 20.27 0.02 -2.00
CA VAL A 76 21.51 0.83 -2.12
C VAL A 76 22.76 -0.05 -2.17
N CYS A 77 22.95 -0.94 -1.19
CA CYS A 77 24.06 -1.88 -1.16
C CYS A 77 23.74 -3.08 -0.24
N ARG A 78 24.58 -4.13 -0.33
CA ARG A 78 24.41 -5.37 0.47
C ARG A 78 24.40 -5.12 1.97
N GLN A 79 25.21 -4.21 2.48
CA GLN A 79 25.26 -3.88 3.91
C GLN A 79 23.96 -3.22 4.38
N TRP A 80 23.44 -2.25 3.62
CA TRP A 80 22.18 -1.60 3.95
C TRP A 80 21.01 -2.58 3.88
N ASN A 81 21.02 -3.48 2.89
CA ASN A 81 20.05 -4.56 2.80
C ASN A 81 20.11 -5.46 4.01
N SER A 82 21.33 -5.89 4.45
CA SER A 82 21.47 -6.81 5.60
C SER A 82 20.95 -6.22 6.91
N VAL A 83 21.03 -4.89 7.10
CA VAL A 83 20.44 -4.21 8.28
C VAL A 83 18.92 -4.30 8.29
N LEU A 84 18.27 -4.25 7.11
CA LEU A 84 16.83 -4.17 6.94
C LEU A 84 16.19 -5.50 6.52
N SER A 85 16.98 -6.55 6.28
CA SER A 85 16.49 -7.86 5.79
C SER A 85 15.68 -8.62 6.85
N ASN A 86 16.05 -8.49 8.13
CA ASN A 86 15.22 -9.01 9.21
C ASN A 86 14.00 -8.09 9.39
N GLU A 87 12.81 -8.63 9.11
CA GLU A 87 11.54 -7.89 9.16
C GLU A 87 11.11 -7.44 10.56
N ASP A 88 11.81 -7.92 11.61
CA ASP A 88 11.67 -7.51 13.02
C ASP A 88 12.92 -6.83 13.59
N CYS A 89 13.82 -6.31 12.77
CA CYS A 89 14.96 -5.54 13.27
C CYS A 89 14.51 -4.27 14.02
N SER A 90 15.44 -3.64 14.74
CA SER A 90 15.16 -2.43 15.54
C SER A 90 14.50 -1.33 14.72
N VAL A 91 14.91 -1.16 13.47
CA VAL A 91 14.38 -0.14 12.55
C VAL A 91 12.89 -0.35 12.31
N TRP A 92 12.48 -1.55 11.90
CA TRP A 92 11.07 -1.83 11.62
C TRP A 92 10.21 -1.74 12.87
N ARG A 93 10.72 -2.20 14.03
CA ARG A 93 10.02 -2.06 15.32
C ARG A 93 9.87 -0.58 15.73
N ALA A 94 10.90 0.24 15.57
CA ALA A 94 10.84 1.66 15.89
C ALA A 94 9.85 2.40 14.98
N LEU A 95 9.90 2.13 13.67
CA LEU A 95 8.97 2.70 12.70
C LEU A 95 7.53 2.23 12.95
N CYS A 96 7.33 0.97 13.32
CA CYS A 96 6.02 0.43 13.68
C CYS A 96 5.43 1.20 14.86
N ARG A 97 6.18 1.38 15.95
CA ARG A 97 5.75 2.20 17.08
C ARG A 97 5.44 3.63 16.67
N LYS A 98 6.32 4.26 15.89
CA LYS A 98 6.15 5.65 15.44
C LYS A 98 4.88 5.87 14.61
N HIS A 99 4.52 4.91 13.74
CA HIS A 99 3.42 5.06 12.78
C HIS A 99 2.12 4.41 13.20
N LEU A 100 2.16 3.40 14.08
CA LEU A 100 0.99 2.62 14.48
C LEU A 100 0.56 2.84 15.93
N SER A 101 1.37 3.51 16.76
CA SER A 101 0.97 3.94 18.10
C SER A 101 0.57 5.41 18.04
N ALA A 102 -0.70 5.70 18.21
CA ALA A 102 -1.22 7.06 18.34
C ALA A 102 -1.53 7.31 19.82
N GLU A 103 -1.02 8.42 20.38
CA GLU A 103 -1.36 8.95 21.71
C GLU A 103 -1.26 7.94 22.88
N GLY A 104 -0.30 7.01 22.82
CA GLY A 104 -0.05 6.04 23.89
C GLY A 104 -1.03 4.87 23.94
N VAL A 105 -1.88 4.70 22.93
CA VAL A 105 -2.81 3.56 22.83
C VAL A 105 -2.47 2.75 21.58
N ASP A 106 -2.13 1.46 21.78
CA ASP A 106 -1.73 0.54 20.72
C ASP A 106 -2.91 -0.03 19.91
N PHE A 107 -3.95 0.78 19.62
CA PHE A 107 -5.13 0.33 18.85
C PHE A 107 -4.75 -0.27 17.49
N TYR A 108 -3.82 0.35 16.79
CA TYR A 108 -3.36 -0.16 15.51
C TYR A 108 -2.63 -1.50 15.64
N LEU A 109 -1.82 -1.66 16.69
CA LEU A 109 -1.07 -2.89 16.93
C LEU A 109 -1.99 -4.04 17.32
N LEU A 110 -3.08 -3.75 18.05
CA LEU A 110 -4.08 -4.76 18.38
C LEU A 110 -4.79 -5.27 17.12
N ALA A 111 -5.18 -4.38 16.21
CA ALA A 111 -5.85 -4.75 14.94
C ALA A 111 -4.99 -5.65 14.05
N VAL A 112 -3.66 -5.59 14.18
CA VAL A 112 -2.71 -6.40 13.43
C VAL A 112 -1.94 -7.36 14.33
N SER A 113 -2.53 -7.82 15.44
CA SER A 113 -1.91 -8.77 16.38
C SER A 113 -1.46 -10.05 15.69
N ASP A 114 -2.26 -10.55 14.76
CA ASP A 114 -2.00 -11.79 14.01
C ASP A 114 -0.95 -11.62 12.89
N VAL A 115 -0.58 -10.38 12.58
CA VAL A 115 0.48 -10.11 11.59
C VAL A 115 1.85 -10.27 12.26
N VAL A 116 2.64 -11.22 11.78
CA VAL A 116 3.82 -11.74 12.51
C VAL A 116 4.91 -10.68 12.68
N THR A 117 5.29 -9.96 11.61
CA THR A 117 6.48 -9.09 11.64
C THR A 117 6.13 -7.60 11.67
N SER A 118 7.02 -6.80 12.27
CA SER A 118 6.86 -5.34 12.33
C SER A 118 6.81 -4.69 10.95
N LYS A 119 7.59 -5.18 10.00
CA LYS A 119 7.55 -4.71 8.61
C LYS A 119 6.23 -5.04 7.92
N SER A 120 5.69 -6.25 8.16
CA SER A 120 4.38 -6.66 7.63
C SER A 120 3.25 -5.86 8.24
N LYS A 121 3.31 -5.51 9.54
CA LYS A 121 2.35 -4.61 10.20
C LYS A 121 2.34 -3.22 9.55
N LEU A 122 3.51 -2.64 9.28
CA LEU A 122 3.63 -1.36 8.58
C LEU A 122 3.08 -1.43 7.15
N ARG A 123 3.32 -2.56 6.46
CA ARG A 123 2.79 -2.79 5.13
C ARG A 123 1.26 -2.91 5.17
N ALA A 124 0.71 -3.66 6.11
CA ALA A 124 -0.74 -3.76 6.31
C ALA A 124 -1.37 -2.37 6.51
N PHE A 125 -0.77 -1.52 7.34
CA PHE A 125 -1.25 -0.15 7.55
C PHE A 125 -1.15 0.73 6.30
N ALA A 126 -0.08 0.57 5.50
CA ALA A 126 0.05 1.30 4.25
C ALA A 126 -1.06 0.98 3.24
N TYR A 127 -1.55 -0.26 3.23
CA TYR A 127 -2.64 -0.72 2.36
C TYR A 127 -4.04 -0.63 2.98
N ALA A 128 -4.16 -0.25 4.27
CA ALA A 128 -5.44 -0.13 4.98
C ALA A 128 -6.43 0.84 4.30
N TRP A 129 -7.64 0.94 4.81
CA TRP A 129 -8.66 1.85 4.29
C TRP A 129 -8.21 3.31 4.23
N ASN A 130 -8.59 4.02 3.17
CA ASN A 130 -8.19 5.40 2.93
C ASN A 130 -9.23 6.38 3.48
N PRO A 131 -8.93 7.15 4.55
CA PRO A 131 -9.87 8.11 5.11
C PRO A 131 -10.17 9.31 4.20
N LYS A 132 -9.41 9.46 3.09
CA LYS A 132 -9.64 10.51 2.08
C LYS A 132 -10.35 10.00 0.82
N ASP A 133 -10.61 8.69 0.74
CA ASP A 133 -11.22 8.03 -0.40
C ASP A 133 -12.35 7.11 0.07
N ILE A 134 -13.33 7.73 0.68
CA ILE A 134 -14.43 7.11 1.42
C ILE A 134 -15.71 7.93 1.23
N SER A 135 -16.86 7.25 1.25
CA SER A 135 -18.15 7.95 1.25
C SER A 135 -18.30 8.85 2.48
N LYS A 136 -19.01 9.96 2.31
CA LYS A 136 -19.36 10.89 3.41
C LYS A 136 -20.14 10.23 4.57
N ASN A 137 -20.80 9.11 4.31
CA ASN A 137 -21.58 8.38 5.28
C ASN A 137 -20.79 7.27 6.01
N ASN A 138 -19.49 7.16 5.71
CA ASN A 138 -18.58 6.22 6.34
C ASN A 138 -17.48 6.98 7.09
N PHE A 139 -16.86 6.33 8.05
CA PHE A 139 -15.61 6.78 8.67
C PHE A 139 -14.70 5.59 8.97
N ILE A 140 -13.42 5.86 9.11
CA ILE A 140 -12.44 4.84 9.52
C ILE A 140 -12.29 4.92 11.04
N GLN A 141 -12.40 3.77 11.71
CA GLN A 141 -12.18 3.67 13.14
C GLN A 141 -10.74 4.03 13.54
N THR A 142 -10.51 4.30 14.81
CA THR A 142 -9.19 4.69 15.36
C THR A 142 -8.11 3.64 15.12
N ASN A 143 -8.49 2.35 14.93
CA ASN A 143 -7.56 1.29 14.56
C ASN A 143 -6.99 1.41 13.13
N GLY A 144 -7.53 2.29 12.29
CA GLY A 144 -7.10 2.55 10.92
C GLY A 144 -7.45 1.45 9.89
N PHE A 145 -7.95 0.29 10.34
CA PHE A 145 -8.21 -0.88 9.49
C PHE A 145 -9.69 -1.16 9.29
N THR A 146 -10.58 -0.58 10.09
CA THR A 146 -12.02 -0.83 10.08
C THR A 146 -12.76 0.38 9.54
N ALA A 147 -13.53 0.18 8.48
CA ALA A 147 -14.49 1.14 7.96
C ALA A 147 -15.84 0.90 8.61
N HIS A 148 -16.44 1.94 9.16
CA HIS A 148 -17.76 1.93 9.77
C HIS A 148 -18.73 2.72 8.90
N ARG A 149 -19.89 2.12 8.57
CA ARG A 149 -20.99 2.78 7.88
C ARG A 149 -22.01 3.34 8.86
N GLN A 150 -22.29 4.65 8.75
CA GLN A 150 -23.31 5.30 9.56
C GLN A 150 -24.73 4.85 9.12
N PRO A 151 -25.73 4.88 10.02
CA PRO A 151 -27.10 4.43 9.74
C PRO A 151 -27.89 5.46 8.91
N ILE A 152 -27.41 5.77 7.71
CA ILE A 152 -28.07 6.68 6.75
C ILE A 152 -28.94 5.86 5.81
N ALA A 153 -30.25 6.18 5.75
CA ALA A 153 -31.18 5.51 4.86
C ALA A 153 -31.02 5.94 3.39
N GLN A 154 -31.50 5.10 2.48
CA GLN A 154 -31.54 5.34 1.02
C GLN A 154 -30.16 5.69 0.43
N SER A 155 -29.15 4.93 0.86
CA SER A 155 -27.76 5.19 0.46
C SER A 155 -26.97 3.89 0.41
N THR A 156 -26.13 3.74 -0.60
CA THR A 156 -25.06 2.76 -0.66
C THR A 156 -23.73 3.48 -0.57
N ASP A 157 -22.85 3.04 0.32
CA ASP A 157 -21.67 3.74 0.72
C ASP A 157 -20.43 2.84 0.67
N GLY A 158 -19.37 3.32 0.01
CA GLY A 158 -18.17 2.56 -0.21
C GLY A 158 -16.92 3.21 0.39
N VAL A 159 -15.84 2.45 0.39
CA VAL A 159 -14.49 2.86 0.77
C VAL A 159 -13.47 2.14 -0.10
N ARG A 160 -12.34 2.82 -0.37
CA ARG A 160 -11.17 2.23 -1.04
C ARG A 160 -9.95 2.18 -0.12
N GLY A 161 -9.03 1.27 -0.42
CA GLY A 161 -7.72 1.21 0.21
C GLY A 161 -6.83 2.39 -0.15
N LYS A 162 -5.81 2.66 0.69
CA LYS A 162 -4.84 3.75 0.49
C LYS A 162 -3.99 3.57 -0.76
N ILE A 163 -3.56 2.34 -1.04
CA ILE A 163 -2.64 1.98 -2.12
C ILE A 163 -3.31 0.99 -3.04
N GLY A 164 -3.24 1.27 -4.35
CA GLY A 164 -3.67 0.34 -5.37
C GLY A 164 -2.53 -0.56 -5.85
N VAL A 165 -2.87 -1.68 -6.45
CA VAL A 165 -1.97 -2.69 -6.99
C VAL A 165 -2.08 -2.76 -8.50
N LYS A 166 -0.96 -2.95 -9.20
CA LYS A 166 -0.91 -3.01 -10.66
C LYS A 166 -0.05 -4.15 -11.19
N GLU A 167 0.88 -4.63 -10.38
CA GLU A 167 1.85 -5.67 -10.71
C GLU A 167 1.96 -6.62 -9.51
N GLY A 168 2.24 -7.90 -9.75
CA GLY A 168 2.35 -8.91 -8.71
C GLY A 168 1.02 -9.46 -8.23
N ILE A 169 1.08 -10.32 -7.21
CA ILE A 169 -0.07 -11.00 -6.61
C ILE A 169 -0.25 -10.46 -5.18
N HIS A 170 -1.43 -9.96 -4.87
CA HIS A 170 -1.70 -9.28 -3.62
C HIS A 170 -2.90 -9.89 -2.90
N ALA A 171 -2.74 -10.17 -1.59
CA ALA A 171 -3.78 -10.73 -0.74
C ALA A 171 -4.26 -9.72 0.32
N PHE A 172 -5.57 -9.64 0.47
CA PHE A 172 -6.27 -8.78 1.43
C PHE A 172 -7.26 -9.62 2.23
N ASP A 173 -7.05 -9.74 3.53
CA ASP A 173 -7.97 -10.39 4.44
C ASP A 173 -9.06 -9.40 4.84
N ILE A 174 -10.31 -9.71 4.53
CA ILE A 174 -11.49 -8.88 4.77
C ILE A 174 -12.41 -9.61 5.73
N THR A 175 -12.82 -8.92 6.79
CA THR A 175 -13.81 -9.40 7.76
C THR A 175 -14.98 -8.43 7.80
N TRP A 176 -16.18 -8.95 7.61
CA TRP A 176 -17.41 -8.18 7.62
C TRP A 176 -18.17 -8.43 8.91
N GLU A 177 -18.33 -7.38 9.70
CA GLU A 177 -19.07 -7.42 10.96
C GLU A 177 -20.42 -6.69 10.80
N GLY A 178 -21.47 -7.32 11.35
CA GLY A 178 -22.82 -6.80 11.29
C GLY A 178 -23.67 -7.35 10.13
N PRO A 179 -24.94 -6.98 10.08
CA PRO A 179 -25.85 -7.49 9.06
C PRO A 179 -25.45 -7.08 7.64
N LEU A 180 -25.62 -7.97 6.68
CA LEU A 180 -25.31 -7.72 5.27
C LEU A 180 -26.33 -6.77 4.62
N GLY A 181 -27.59 -6.75 5.15
CA GLY A 181 -28.69 -6.03 4.50
C GLY A 181 -29.05 -6.63 3.15
N THR A 182 -29.38 -5.78 2.19
CA THR A 182 -29.70 -6.17 0.81
C THR A 182 -28.52 -6.07 -0.14
N VAL A 183 -27.46 -5.36 0.26
CA VAL A 183 -26.23 -5.19 -0.51
C VAL A 183 -25.03 -5.15 0.44
N ALA A 184 -24.12 -6.08 0.27
CA ALA A 184 -22.86 -6.19 1.00
C ALA A 184 -21.80 -6.71 0.02
N VAL A 185 -21.03 -5.81 -0.59
CA VAL A 185 -20.12 -6.16 -1.68
C VAL A 185 -18.68 -5.96 -1.26
N ILE A 186 -17.87 -7.00 -1.43
CA ILE A 186 -16.42 -6.94 -1.34
C ILE A 186 -15.82 -7.05 -2.73
N GLY A 187 -14.68 -6.39 -2.98
CA GLY A 187 -14.05 -6.42 -4.28
C GLY A 187 -12.96 -5.36 -4.45
N PHE A 188 -12.82 -4.88 -5.64
CA PHE A 188 -11.80 -3.90 -6.00
C PHE A 188 -12.31 -2.96 -7.09
N ALA A 189 -11.69 -1.78 -7.15
CA ALA A 189 -12.08 -0.73 -8.08
C ALA A 189 -10.88 0.10 -8.54
N THR A 190 -11.04 0.80 -9.65
CA THR A 190 -10.11 1.88 -10.03
C THR A 190 -10.40 3.14 -9.21
N LYS A 191 -9.58 4.17 -9.35
CA LYS A 191 -9.82 5.49 -8.74
C LYS A 191 -11.06 6.21 -9.29
N HIS A 192 -11.57 5.78 -10.43
CA HIS A 192 -12.69 6.42 -11.11
C HIS A 192 -14.07 5.91 -10.66
N ALA A 193 -14.12 4.73 -10.01
CA ALA A 193 -15.38 4.20 -9.49
C ALA A 193 -15.96 5.13 -8.41
N ALA A 194 -17.29 5.27 -8.40
CA ALA A 194 -17.99 6.03 -7.37
C ALA A 194 -17.88 5.38 -6.00
N LEU A 195 -17.97 6.19 -4.93
CA LEU A 195 -17.98 5.71 -3.54
C LEU A 195 -19.30 5.95 -2.83
N HIS A 196 -20.28 6.47 -3.55
CA HIS A 196 -21.61 6.76 -3.03
C HIS A 196 -22.64 6.75 -4.16
N CYS A 197 -23.79 6.16 -3.90
CA CYS A 197 -24.97 6.31 -4.72
C CYS A 197 -26.23 6.32 -3.87
N PRO A 198 -27.32 6.97 -4.35
CA PRO A 198 -28.63 6.89 -3.68
C PRO A 198 -29.24 5.50 -3.85
N GLY A 199 -30.08 5.11 -2.89
CA GLY A 199 -30.78 3.83 -2.90
C GLY A 199 -29.95 2.67 -2.34
N TYR A 200 -30.55 1.49 -2.35
CA TYR A 200 -29.97 0.24 -1.85
C TYR A 200 -29.57 -0.65 -3.03
N VAL A 201 -28.65 -0.17 -3.84
CA VAL A 201 -28.17 -0.84 -5.05
C VAL A 201 -26.67 -1.13 -4.95
N PRO A 202 -26.16 -2.22 -5.55
CA PRO A 202 -24.73 -2.48 -5.56
C PRO A 202 -23.96 -1.31 -6.19
N LEU A 203 -23.00 -0.76 -5.47
CA LEU A 203 -22.14 0.30 -5.96
C LEU A 203 -20.92 -0.29 -6.68
N LEU A 204 -20.26 -1.28 -6.05
CA LEU A 204 -19.20 -2.03 -6.72
C LEU A 204 -19.81 -2.98 -7.76
N GLY A 205 -19.29 -2.90 -8.99
CA GLY A 205 -19.80 -3.65 -10.13
C GLY A 205 -20.90 -2.92 -10.91
N SER A 206 -21.31 -1.70 -10.50
CA SER A 206 -22.30 -0.90 -11.23
C SER A 206 -21.76 -0.28 -12.52
N ASP A 207 -20.45 -0.22 -12.67
CA ASP A 207 -19.74 0.37 -13.80
C ASP A 207 -18.58 -0.52 -14.27
N ASP A 208 -17.89 -0.11 -15.32
CA ASP A 208 -16.69 -0.78 -15.86
C ASP A 208 -15.43 -0.51 -15.04
N GLN A 209 -15.51 0.28 -13.96
CA GLN A 209 -14.42 0.68 -13.09
C GLN A 209 -14.33 -0.15 -11.80
N SER A 210 -15.27 -1.08 -11.59
CA SER A 210 -15.37 -1.84 -10.34
C SER A 210 -15.80 -3.27 -10.56
N TRP A 211 -15.30 -4.17 -9.70
CA TRP A 211 -15.57 -5.61 -9.67
C TRP A 211 -15.95 -5.99 -8.25
N GLY A 212 -17.08 -6.63 -8.07
CA GLY A 212 -17.61 -6.94 -6.76
C GLY A 212 -18.20 -8.34 -6.64
N TRP A 213 -18.07 -8.92 -5.46
CA TRP A 213 -18.77 -10.10 -5.03
C TRP A 213 -19.77 -9.71 -3.92
N ASN A 214 -21.07 -9.85 -4.21
CA ASN A 214 -22.12 -9.56 -3.26
C ASN A 214 -22.33 -10.77 -2.33
N LEU A 215 -22.01 -10.58 -1.06
CA LEU A 215 -22.09 -11.62 -0.03
C LEU A 215 -23.53 -12.04 0.33
N VAL A 216 -24.53 -11.23 -0.07
CA VAL A 216 -25.95 -11.49 0.24
C VAL A 216 -26.50 -12.64 -0.60
N ASP A 217 -26.21 -12.64 -1.90
CA ASP A 217 -26.75 -13.56 -2.90
C ASP A 217 -25.66 -14.31 -3.68
N ASN A 218 -24.40 -14.13 -3.29
CA ASN A 218 -23.23 -14.73 -3.94
C ASN A 218 -23.04 -14.32 -5.40
N SER A 219 -23.61 -13.20 -5.85
CA SER A 219 -23.45 -12.75 -7.24
C SER A 219 -22.12 -12.02 -7.47
N LEU A 220 -21.47 -12.31 -8.61
CA LEU A 220 -20.37 -11.53 -9.13
C LEU A 220 -20.90 -10.39 -9.99
N LEU A 221 -20.41 -9.17 -9.77
CA LEU A 221 -20.91 -7.93 -10.35
C LEU A 221 -19.79 -7.19 -11.09
N HIS A 222 -20.06 -6.77 -12.33
CA HIS A 222 -19.19 -5.90 -13.11
C HIS A 222 -19.98 -5.25 -14.25
N ASN A 223 -19.70 -3.98 -14.51
CA ASN A 223 -20.29 -3.22 -15.61
C ASN A 223 -21.83 -3.30 -15.66
N ASN A 224 -22.44 -3.13 -14.50
CA ASN A 224 -23.91 -3.21 -14.28
C ASN A 224 -24.52 -4.56 -14.70
N LYS A 225 -23.75 -5.64 -14.63
CA LYS A 225 -24.18 -7.00 -14.97
C LYS A 225 -23.85 -7.97 -13.84
N THR A 226 -24.72 -8.93 -13.63
CA THR A 226 -24.43 -10.12 -12.84
C THR A 226 -23.74 -11.15 -13.75
N LEU A 227 -22.50 -11.50 -13.42
CA LEU A 227 -21.68 -12.45 -14.17
C LEU A 227 -21.97 -13.91 -13.81
N GLY A 228 -22.70 -14.12 -12.73
CA GLY A 228 -23.08 -15.45 -12.23
C GLY A 228 -22.94 -15.54 -10.69
N VAL A 229 -23.20 -16.74 -10.17
CA VAL A 229 -23.05 -17.09 -8.76
C VAL A 229 -21.62 -17.55 -8.48
N TYR A 230 -21.07 -17.17 -7.32
CA TYR A 230 -19.72 -17.52 -6.90
C TYR A 230 -19.71 -17.97 -5.42
N PRO A 231 -19.00 -19.06 -5.07
CA PRO A 231 -18.29 -19.95 -5.97
C PRO A 231 -19.22 -20.68 -6.94
N LYS A 232 -18.68 -21.14 -8.07
CA LYS A 232 -19.42 -21.86 -9.13
C LYS A 232 -19.69 -23.32 -8.73
N ILE A 233 -20.40 -23.50 -7.61
CA ILE A 233 -20.83 -24.82 -7.12
C ILE A 233 -22.34 -24.79 -6.87
N ASN A 234 -22.95 -25.99 -6.82
CA ASN A 234 -24.36 -26.11 -6.46
C ASN A 234 -24.56 -25.66 -4.98
N ASN A 235 -25.53 -24.77 -4.76
CA ASN A 235 -25.91 -24.28 -3.44
C ASN A 235 -24.68 -23.74 -2.63
N PRO A 236 -24.01 -22.68 -3.11
CA PRO A 236 -22.86 -22.14 -2.41
C PRO A 236 -23.23 -21.66 -0.99
N PRO A 237 -22.35 -21.89 -0.01
CA PRO A 237 -22.62 -21.50 1.35
C PRO A 237 -22.74 -19.98 1.47
N LYS A 238 -23.68 -19.51 2.31
CA LYS A 238 -23.81 -18.09 2.63
C LYS A 238 -22.62 -17.62 3.46
N TYR A 239 -22.27 -16.36 3.30
CA TYR A 239 -21.31 -15.71 4.16
C TYR A 239 -21.85 -15.62 5.60
N LEU A 240 -20.99 -15.91 6.57
CA LEU A 240 -21.28 -15.75 7.99
C LEU A 240 -20.59 -14.48 8.52
N MET A 241 -21.30 -13.69 9.33
CA MET A 241 -20.71 -12.50 9.97
C MET A 241 -19.47 -12.88 10.78
N GLY A 242 -18.44 -12.04 10.69
CA GLY A 242 -17.16 -12.28 11.35
C GLY A 242 -16.26 -13.29 10.66
N GLU A 243 -16.72 -13.89 9.57
CA GLU A 243 -15.90 -14.79 8.77
C GLU A 243 -14.87 -14.01 7.95
N LYS A 244 -13.63 -14.51 7.94
CA LYS A 244 -12.56 -13.89 7.16
C LYS A 244 -12.55 -14.44 5.72
N ILE A 245 -12.65 -13.51 4.78
CA ILE A 245 -12.47 -13.77 3.34
C ILE A 245 -11.13 -13.19 2.92
N ARG A 246 -10.32 -13.99 2.26
CA ARG A 246 -9.12 -13.50 1.58
C ARG A 246 -9.43 -13.20 0.13
N MET A 247 -9.32 -11.94 -0.24
CA MET A 247 -9.40 -11.48 -1.63
C MET A 247 -7.99 -11.44 -2.21
N ILE A 248 -7.79 -12.08 -3.34
CA ILE A 248 -6.51 -12.11 -4.05
C ILE A 248 -6.67 -11.47 -5.42
N ILE A 249 -5.80 -10.48 -5.69
CA ILE A 249 -5.71 -9.81 -6.99
C ILE A 249 -4.38 -10.20 -7.61
N ASP A 250 -4.43 -11.03 -8.65
CA ASP A 250 -3.30 -11.44 -9.46
C ASP A 250 -3.22 -10.52 -10.69
N CYS A 251 -2.44 -9.45 -10.54
CA CYS A 251 -2.24 -8.48 -11.61
C CYS A 251 -1.42 -9.05 -12.77
N ASP A 252 -0.56 -10.02 -12.53
CA ASP A 252 0.33 -10.60 -13.53
C ASP A 252 -0.44 -11.56 -14.45
N SER A 253 -1.37 -12.35 -13.89
CA SER A 253 -2.24 -13.25 -14.66
C SER A 253 -3.59 -12.62 -15.03
N HIS A 254 -3.84 -11.37 -14.66
CA HIS A 254 -5.09 -10.66 -14.93
C HIS A 254 -6.34 -11.36 -14.36
N LYS A 255 -6.25 -11.83 -13.11
CA LYS A 255 -7.30 -12.59 -12.42
C LYS A 255 -7.52 -12.09 -11.01
N ALA A 256 -8.73 -12.38 -10.49
CA ALA A 256 -9.00 -12.24 -9.07
C ALA A 256 -9.83 -13.42 -8.57
N TYR A 257 -9.62 -13.77 -7.30
CA TYR A 257 -10.30 -14.86 -6.64
C TYR A 257 -10.40 -14.63 -5.15
N PHE A 258 -11.19 -15.44 -4.49
CA PHE A 258 -11.38 -15.37 -3.05
C PHE A 258 -11.11 -16.74 -2.43
N GLU A 259 -10.67 -16.70 -1.17
CA GLU A 259 -10.48 -17.86 -0.32
C GLU A 259 -11.29 -17.67 0.97
N ARG A 260 -11.82 -18.77 1.51
CA ARG A 260 -12.51 -18.83 2.77
C ARG A 260 -11.81 -19.82 3.68
N GLY A 261 -11.06 -19.32 4.67
CA GLY A 261 -10.12 -20.17 5.39
C GLY A 261 -9.06 -20.75 4.45
N ASP A 262 -8.98 -22.08 4.38
CA ASP A 262 -8.07 -22.79 3.47
C ASP A 262 -8.76 -23.22 2.16
N ASP A 263 -10.05 -22.88 1.97
CA ASP A 263 -10.81 -23.26 0.79
C ASP A 263 -10.62 -22.24 -0.34
N TRP A 264 -9.96 -22.68 -1.41
CA TRP A 264 -9.90 -21.90 -2.64
C TRP A 264 -11.23 -21.99 -3.39
N MET A 265 -11.87 -20.85 -3.63
CA MET A 265 -13.22 -20.80 -4.19
C MET A 265 -13.27 -20.72 -5.72
N GLY A 266 -12.13 -20.84 -6.41
CA GLY A 266 -12.05 -20.71 -7.85
C GLY A 266 -11.82 -19.27 -8.32
N ILE A 267 -11.71 -19.08 -9.64
CA ILE A 267 -11.53 -17.78 -10.27
C ILE A 267 -12.87 -17.02 -10.24
N ALA A 268 -12.90 -15.85 -9.60
CA ALA A 268 -14.05 -14.96 -9.59
C ALA A 268 -14.08 -14.10 -10.86
N PHE A 269 -12.97 -13.41 -11.15
CA PHE A 269 -12.82 -12.54 -12.31
C PHE A 269 -11.59 -12.95 -13.11
N ASN A 270 -11.71 -12.96 -14.42
CA ASN A 270 -10.63 -13.19 -15.38
C ASN A 270 -10.57 -12.01 -16.36
N GLU A 271 -9.51 -11.96 -17.15
CA GLU A 271 -9.32 -10.93 -18.18
C GLU A 271 -9.39 -9.49 -17.61
N LEU A 272 -8.84 -9.31 -16.40
CA LEU A 272 -8.79 -7.99 -15.79
C LEU A 272 -7.93 -7.04 -16.64
N PRO A 273 -8.35 -5.78 -16.85
CA PRO A 273 -7.53 -4.81 -17.57
C PRO A 273 -6.23 -4.48 -16.81
N PRO A 274 -5.15 -4.06 -17.50
CA PRO A 274 -3.86 -3.73 -16.88
C PRO A 274 -3.89 -2.34 -16.22
N VAL A 275 -4.79 -2.12 -15.27
CA VAL A 275 -5.00 -0.87 -14.54
C VAL A 275 -4.64 -1.03 -13.06
N CYS A 276 -4.64 0.08 -12.32
CA CYS A 276 -4.40 0.07 -10.89
C CYS A 276 -5.68 -0.24 -10.12
N PHE A 277 -5.70 -1.36 -9.38
CA PHE A 277 -6.83 -1.81 -8.58
C PHE A 277 -6.66 -1.44 -7.11
N TYR A 278 -7.68 -0.91 -6.51
CA TYR A 278 -7.76 -0.59 -5.09
C TYR A 278 -8.75 -1.55 -4.42
N PRO A 279 -8.38 -2.26 -3.35
CA PRO A 279 -9.35 -3.03 -2.57
C PRO A 279 -10.48 -2.10 -2.13
N SER A 280 -11.71 -2.56 -2.26
CA SER A 280 -12.90 -1.74 -2.06
C SER A 280 -14.04 -2.55 -1.51
N VAL A 281 -14.90 -1.91 -0.72
CA VAL A 281 -16.17 -2.51 -0.25
C VAL A 281 -17.28 -1.48 -0.34
N CYS A 282 -18.54 -1.96 -0.44
CA CYS A 282 -19.69 -1.10 -0.27
C CYS A 282 -20.82 -1.80 0.52
N ALA A 283 -21.54 -1.02 1.30
CA ALA A 283 -22.59 -1.47 2.22
C ALA A 283 -23.81 -0.57 2.20
N VAL A 284 -24.96 -1.14 2.51
CA VAL A 284 -26.24 -0.41 2.69
C VAL A 284 -26.74 -0.44 4.14
N TYR A 285 -26.32 -1.42 4.93
CA TYR A 285 -26.81 -1.57 6.30
C TYR A 285 -26.04 -0.67 7.27
N GLY A 286 -26.77 0.07 8.11
CA GLY A 286 -26.18 0.95 9.12
C GLY A 286 -25.45 0.20 10.22
N ASN A 287 -24.41 0.80 10.76
CA ASN A 287 -23.53 0.22 11.79
C ASN A 287 -22.78 -1.06 11.32
N THR A 288 -22.70 -1.28 10.01
CA THR A 288 -21.82 -2.32 9.46
C THR A 288 -20.36 -1.86 9.59
N GLU A 289 -19.51 -2.79 9.98
CA GLU A 289 -18.06 -2.60 10.08
C GLU A 289 -17.34 -3.58 9.17
N VAL A 290 -16.38 -3.10 8.41
CA VAL A 290 -15.58 -3.94 7.52
C VAL A 290 -14.10 -3.69 7.77
N SER A 291 -13.44 -4.70 8.29
CA SER A 291 -11.99 -4.66 8.52
C SER A 291 -11.24 -5.22 7.32
N MET A 292 -10.09 -4.63 7.00
CA MET A 292 -9.20 -5.11 5.95
C MET A 292 -7.75 -5.08 6.41
N ILE A 293 -7.08 -6.22 6.29
CA ILE A 293 -5.65 -6.39 6.58
C ILE A 293 -4.96 -6.87 5.31
N TYR A 294 -3.94 -6.16 4.87
CA TYR A 294 -3.09 -6.63 3.78
C TYR A 294 -2.22 -7.79 4.27
N ALA A 295 -2.44 -8.97 3.72
CA ALA A 295 -1.74 -10.20 4.11
C ALA A 295 -0.36 -10.35 3.44
N GLY A 296 -0.07 -9.57 2.42
CA GLY A 296 1.22 -9.58 1.72
C GLY A 296 1.11 -9.99 0.25
N PRO A 297 2.25 -10.18 -0.42
CA PRO A 297 2.29 -10.87 -1.70
C PRO A 297 1.81 -12.30 -1.48
N ALA A 298 0.81 -12.74 -2.25
CA ALA A 298 0.38 -14.14 -2.21
C ALA A 298 1.39 -15.02 -2.94
N VAL A 299 1.70 -16.17 -2.37
CA VAL A 299 2.41 -17.24 -3.06
C VAL A 299 1.31 -18.21 -3.48
N LEU A 300 1.10 -18.34 -4.79
CA LEU A 300 0.23 -19.37 -5.32
C LEU A 300 0.93 -20.72 -5.13
N GLY A 301 0.29 -21.63 -4.40
CA GLY A 301 0.76 -22.99 -4.17
C GLY A 301 0.68 -23.85 -5.43
#